data_8b064472353c3a596ef234ac59c246b9
#
_entry.id   8b064472353c3a596ef234ac59c246b9
#
_cell.length_a   1.000
_cell.length_b   1.000
_cell.length_c   1.000
_cell.angle_alpha   90.00
_cell.angle_beta   90.00
_cell.angle_gamma   90.00
#
_symmetry.space_group_name_H-M   'P 1'
#
loop_
_entity.id
_entity.type
_entity.pdbx_description
1 polymer ?
#
loop_
_entity_poly.entity_id
_entity_poly.type
_entity_poly.pdbx_seq_one_letter_code
_entity_poly.pdbx_strand_id
1 'polypeptide(L)'
;MNCNVLIVDDSPILRKAIKKVVRLAGIEEDRIHEAGNGREALDILNMVWIDLVLLDLNMPVMDGEQFVRELRTLPDLADVTVVIVSTEANRERLDRLRELGVAESLRKPFEPEDLCRLISKVLGVKQ
;
A
#
# COMPACT_ATOMS: atom_id res chain seq x y z
N MET A 1 -16.33 4.12 5.13
CA MET A 1 -15.24 5.10 5.13
C MET A 1 -15.06 5.69 3.75
N ASN A 2 -14.88 6.98 3.68
CA ASN A 2 -14.67 7.69 2.40
C ASN A 2 -13.19 7.77 2.02
N CYS A 3 -12.47 6.67 2.17
CA CYS A 3 -11.05 6.59 1.83
C CYS A 3 -10.85 5.68 0.63
N ASN A 4 -9.97 6.10 -0.27
CA ASN A 4 -9.58 5.29 -1.42
C ASN A 4 -8.27 4.58 -1.09
N VAL A 5 -8.23 3.28 -1.34
CA VAL A 5 -7.06 2.42 -1.07
C VAL A 5 -6.57 1.83 -2.38
N LEU A 6 -5.26 1.84 -2.58
CA LEU A 6 -4.61 1.19 -3.71
C LEU A 6 -3.79 0.01 -3.21
N ILE A 7 -4.07 -1.17 -3.73
CA ILE A 7 -3.34 -2.39 -3.42
C ILE A 7 -2.37 -2.67 -4.57
N VAL A 8 -1.08 -2.69 -4.26
CA VAL A 8 -0.02 -2.89 -5.26
C VAL A 8 0.74 -4.17 -4.95
N ASP A 9 0.49 -5.19 -5.76
CA ASP A 9 1.11 -6.52 -5.60
C ASP A 9 0.99 -7.23 -6.93
N ASP A 10 2.05 -7.91 -7.38
CA ASP A 10 2.03 -8.60 -8.66
C ASP A 10 1.22 -9.90 -8.67
N SER A 11 0.80 -10.38 -7.51
CA SER A 11 -0.03 -11.59 -7.38
C SER A 11 -1.52 -11.23 -7.35
N PRO A 12 -2.30 -11.60 -8.37
CA PRO A 12 -3.75 -11.37 -8.36
C PRO A 12 -4.45 -12.06 -7.18
N ILE A 13 -3.94 -13.23 -6.77
CA ILE A 13 -4.50 -13.98 -5.65
C ILE A 13 -4.29 -13.23 -4.34
N LEU A 14 -3.08 -12.68 -4.12
CA LEU A 14 -2.79 -11.91 -2.94
C LEU A 14 -3.57 -10.59 -2.92
N ARG A 15 -3.68 -9.92 -4.07
CA ARG A 15 -4.50 -8.69 -4.14
C ARG A 15 -5.94 -8.97 -3.72
N LYS A 16 -6.50 -10.10 -4.17
CA LYS A 16 -7.86 -10.48 -3.83
C LYS A 16 -8.00 -10.74 -2.32
N ALA A 17 -7.02 -11.40 -1.72
CA ALA A 17 -7.01 -11.67 -0.28
C ALA A 17 -6.92 -10.36 0.52
N ILE A 18 -6.02 -9.47 0.12
CA ILE A 18 -5.86 -8.15 0.77
C ILE A 18 -7.13 -7.32 0.62
N LYS A 19 -7.75 -7.34 -0.55
CA LYS A 19 -9.00 -6.64 -0.82
C LYS A 19 -10.10 -7.04 0.15
N LYS A 20 -10.22 -8.35 0.44
CA LYS A 20 -11.19 -8.84 1.42
C LYS A 20 -10.96 -8.23 2.79
N VAL A 21 -9.70 -8.14 3.21
CA VAL A 21 -9.34 -7.56 4.50
C VAL A 21 -9.66 -6.06 4.53
N VAL A 22 -9.35 -5.36 3.45
CA VAL A 22 -9.64 -3.92 3.33
C VAL A 22 -11.15 -3.67 3.44
N ARG A 23 -11.95 -4.52 2.82
CA ARG A 23 -13.41 -4.42 2.94
C ARG A 23 -13.87 -4.69 4.38
N LEU A 24 -13.27 -5.65 5.06
CA LEU A 24 -13.57 -5.92 6.47
C LEU A 24 -13.22 -4.73 7.37
N ALA A 25 -12.23 -3.94 6.98
CA ALA A 25 -11.85 -2.73 7.69
C ALA A 25 -12.84 -1.57 7.45
N GLY A 26 -13.86 -1.77 6.61
CA GLY A 26 -14.92 -0.78 6.40
C GLY A 26 -14.80 0.05 5.13
N ILE A 27 -13.91 -0.33 4.22
CA ILE A 27 -13.74 0.40 2.95
C ILE A 27 -14.58 -0.27 1.87
N GLU A 28 -15.39 0.52 1.18
CA GLU A 28 -16.29 0.01 0.15
C GLU A 28 -15.53 -0.44 -1.09
N GLU A 29 -16.07 -1.43 -1.78
CA GLU A 29 -15.40 -2.06 -2.91
C GLU A 29 -15.04 -1.08 -4.03
N ASP A 30 -15.91 -0.12 -4.32
CA ASP A 30 -15.67 0.87 -5.36
C ASP A 30 -14.58 1.88 -5.02
N ARG A 31 -14.08 1.86 -3.78
CA ARG A 31 -12.97 2.69 -3.32
C ARG A 31 -11.66 1.92 -3.22
N ILE A 32 -11.65 0.67 -3.65
CA ILE A 32 -10.45 -0.18 -3.62
C ILE A 32 -9.94 -0.37 -5.05
N HIS A 33 -8.71 0.04 -5.27
CA HIS A 33 -8.05 -0.04 -6.57
C HIS A 33 -6.88 -1.00 -6.51
N GLU A 34 -6.50 -1.57 -7.65
CA GLU A 34 -5.44 -2.58 -7.71
C GLU A 34 -4.43 -2.25 -8.81
N ALA A 35 -3.17 -2.55 -8.54
CA ALA A 35 -2.09 -2.45 -9.51
C ALA A 35 -1.15 -3.65 -9.36
N GLY A 36 -0.59 -4.10 -10.46
CA GLY A 36 0.31 -5.25 -10.48
C GLY A 36 1.79 -4.91 -10.36
N ASN A 37 2.14 -3.63 -10.43
CA ASN A 37 3.52 -3.15 -10.28
C ASN A 37 3.50 -1.66 -9.98
N GLY A 38 4.69 -1.10 -9.73
CA GLY A 38 4.83 0.31 -9.39
C GLY A 38 4.43 1.26 -10.52
N ARG A 39 4.63 0.87 -11.77
CA ARG A 39 4.27 1.70 -12.91
C ARG A 39 2.76 1.87 -13.02
N GLU A 40 2.03 0.77 -12.93
CA GLU A 40 0.57 0.80 -12.93
C GLU A 40 0.04 1.61 -11.74
N ALA A 41 0.70 1.48 -10.59
CA ALA A 41 0.31 2.23 -9.39
C ALA A 41 0.43 3.74 -9.62
N LEU A 42 1.51 4.20 -10.23
CA LEU A 42 1.68 5.62 -10.54
C LEU A 42 0.61 6.12 -11.50
N ASP A 43 0.25 5.31 -12.50
CA ASP A 43 -0.80 5.66 -13.45
C ASP A 43 -2.15 5.85 -12.74
N ILE A 44 -2.47 4.97 -11.79
CA ILE A 44 -3.71 5.07 -11.01
C ILE A 44 -3.68 6.33 -10.13
N LEU A 45 -2.56 6.60 -9.49
CA LEU A 45 -2.40 7.78 -8.62
C LEU A 45 -2.57 9.09 -9.40
N ASN A 46 -2.29 9.10 -10.70
CA ASN A 46 -2.52 10.26 -11.54
C ASN A 46 -3.98 10.47 -11.91
N MET A 47 -4.83 9.46 -11.73
CA MET A 47 -6.23 9.51 -12.13
C MET A 47 -7.21 9.51 -10.96
N VAL A 48 -6.81 8.94 -9.82
CA VAL A 48 -7.68 8.76 -8.66
C VAL A 48 -6.97 9.27 -7.41
N TRP A 49 -7.68 10.01 -6.58
CA TRP A 49 -7.16 10.41 -5.27
C TRP A 49 -7.08 9.18 -4.38
N ILE A 50 -5.88 8.84 -3.94
CA ILE A 50 -5.63 7.67 -3.09
C ILE A 50 -5.17 8.16 -1.70
N ASP A 51 -5.80 7.65 -0.66
CA ASP A 51 -5.46 7.97 0.72
C ASP A 51 -4.40 7.02 1.29
N LEU A 52 -4.41 5.76 0.86
CA LEU A 52 -3.52 4.74 1.39
C LEU A 52 -3.08 3.80 0.28
N VAL A 53 -1.77 3.56 0.19
CA VAL A 53 -1.19 2.54 -0.69
C VAL A 53 -0.70 1.38 0.16
N LEU A 54 -1.19 0.18 -0.13
CA LEU A 54 -0.68 -1.08 0.45
C LEU A 54 0.26 -1.68 -0.60
N LEU A 55 1.55 -1.72 -0.31
CA LEU A 55 2.60 -1.92 -1.31
C LEU A 55 3.46 -3.14 -1.02
N ASP A 56 3.52 -4.07 -1.99
CA ASP A 56 4.54 -5.11 -2.00
C ASP A 56 5.86 -4.54 -2.53
N LEU A 57 6.97 -5.09 -2.08
CA LEU A 57 8.30 -4.62 -2.50
C LEU A 57 8.83 -5.36 -3.72
N ASN A 58 8.50 -6.63 -3.88
CA ASN A 58 9.10 -7.48 -4.92
C ASN A 58 8.14 -7.67 -6.10
N MET A 59 8.26 -6.81 -7.09
CA MET A 59 7.40 -6.80 -8.28
C MET A 59 8.23 -6.58 -9.54
N PRO A 60 7.76 -7.06 -10.72
CA PRO A 60 8.43 -6.78 -11.98
C PRO A 60 8.19 -5.35 -12.45
N VAL A 61 8.90 -4.91 -13.47
CA VAL A 61 8.81 -3.61 -14.13
C VAL A 61 9.29 -2.47 -13.22
N MET A 62 8.60 -2.23 -12.11
CA MET A 62 8.99 -1.26 -11.10
C MET A 62 8.67 -1.85 -9.74
N ASP A 63 9.68 -2.10 -8.93
CA ASP A 63 9.50 -2.65 -7.58
C ASP A 63 9.00 -1.59 -6.61
N GLY A 64 8.70 -2.04 -5.38
CA GLY A 64 8.12 -1.14 -4.38
C GLY A 64 9.04 -0.02 -3.94
N GLU A 65 10.34 -0.27 -3.81
CA GLU A 65 11.28 0.78 -3.41
C GLU A 65 11.40 1.85 -4.49
N GLN A 66 11.52 1.45 -5.76
CA GLN A 66 11.55 2.37 -6.89
C GLN A 66 10.26 3.20 -6.94
N PHE A 67 9.12 2.56 -6.72
CA PHE A 67 7.84 3.24 -6.69
C PHE A 67 7.81 4.34 -5.63
N VAL A 68 8.23 4.02 -4.39
CA VAL A 68 8.22 5.01 -3.30
C VAL A 68 9.16 6.17 -3.63
N ARG A 69 10.34 5.90 -4.18
CA ARG A 69 11.29 6.94 -4.56
C ARG A 69 10.70 7.90 -5.58
N GLU A 70 10.06 7.38 -6.62
CA GLU A 70 9.40 8.22 -7.63
C GLU A 70 8.22 8.99 -7.05
N LEU A 71 7.41 8.31 -6.24
CA LEU A 71 6.24 8.93 -5.60
C LEU A 71 6.63 10.17 -4.81
N ARG A 72 7.71 10.10 -4.03
CA ARG A 72 8.15 11.21 -3.18
C ARG A 72 8.70 12.41 -3.97
N THR A 73 9.01 12.23 -5.26
CA THR A 73 9.44 13.35 -6.11
C THR A 73 8.28 14.10 -6.75
N LEU A 74 7.06 13.53 -6.71
CA LEU A 74 5.89 14.13 -7.32
C LEU A 74 5.20 15.05 -6.32
N PRO A 75 5.15 16.38 -6.57
CA PRO A 75 4.69 17.35 -5.56
C PRO A 75 3.29 17.06 -5.00
N ASP A 76 2.36 16.68 -5.86
CA ASP A 76 0.97 16.45 -5.44
C ASP A 76 0.76 15.11 -4.75
N LEU A 77 1.75 14.21 -4.81
CA LEU A 77 1.65 12.84 -4.30
C LEU A 77 2.68 12.53 -3.22
N ALA A 78 3.52 13.52 -2.87
CA ALA A 78 4.63 13.31 -1.94
C ALA A 78 4.19 12.88 -0.53
N ASP A 79 2.96 13.20 -0.13
CA ASP A 79 2.45 12.93 1.20
C ASP A 79 1.47 11.75 1.26
N VAL A 80 1.32 11.01 0.18
CA VAL A 80 0.44 9.82 0.18
C VAL A 80 0.96 8.80 1.20
N THR A 81 0.06 8.29 2.02
CA THR A 81 0.41 7.30 3.04
C THR A 81 0.70 5.96 2.39
N VAL A 82 1.88 5.41 2.65
CA VAL A 82 2.31 4.11 2.12
C VAL A 82 2.58 3.16 3.29
N VAL A 83 1.99 1.97 3.20
CA VAL A 83 2.23 0.85 4.12
C VAL A 83 2.80 -0.31 3.31
N ILE A 84 3.91 -0.85 3.75
CA ILE A 84 4.53 -2.01 3.10
C ILE A 84 3.85 -3.28 3.59
N VAL A 85 3.45 -4.14 2.66
CA VAL A 85 2.92 -5.48 2.95
C VAL A 85 3.72 -6.46 2.12
N SER A 86 4.75 -7.08 2.72
CA SER A 86 5.74 -7.84 1.97
C SER A 86 6.36 -8.95 2.81
N THR A 87 6.97 -9.93 2.14
CA THR A 87 7.80 -10.94 2.80
C THR A 87 9.17 -10.40 3.19
N GLU A 88 9.50 -9.18 2.78
CA GLU A 88 10.82 -8.59 3.01
C GLU A 88 11.14 -8.47 4.48
N ALA A 89 12.33 -8.94 4.87
CA ALA A 89 12.82 -8.88 6.24
C ALA A 89 14.16 -8.18 6.35
N ASN A 90 14.73 -7.69 5.23
CA ASN A 90 16.01 -6.99 5.25
C ASN A 90 15.85 -5.64 5.94
N ARG A 91 16.52 -5.51 7.09
CA ARG A 91 16.39 -4.32 7.94
C ARG A 91 16.88 -3.05 7.23
N GLU A 92 17.99 -3.15 6.51
CA GLU A 92 18.55 -1.99 5.80
C GLU A 92 17.58 -1.46 4.74
N ARG A 93 16.93 -2.36 4.01
CA ARG A 93 15.95 -1.98 3.00
C ARG A 93 14.73 -1.34 3.63
N LEU A 94 14.23 -1.91 4.71
CA LEU A 94 13.09 -1.36 5.44
C LEU A 94 13.42 0.00 6.06
N ASP A 95 14.65 0.16 6.56
CA ASP A 95 15.09 1.45 7.11
C ASP A 95 15.15 2.53 6.03
N ARG A 96 15.65 2.20 4.82
CA ARG A 96 15.65 3.14 3.70
C ARG A 96 14.23 3.58 3.34
N LEU A 97 13.29 2.64 3.34
CA LEU A 97 11.89 2.93 3.04
C LEU A 97 11.26 3.82 4.12
N ARG A 98 11.62 3.59 5.37
CA ARG A 98 11.15 4.43 6.48
C ARG A 98 11.67 5.86 6.33
N GLU A 99 12.92 6.03 5.90
CA GLU A 99 13.48 7.35 5.60
C GLU A 99 12.75 8.04 4.46
N LEU A 100 12.18 7.26 3.53
CA LEU A 100 11.35 7.78 2.44
C LEU A 100 9.91 8.05 2.87
N GLY A 101 9.63 7.96 4.17
CA GLY A 101 8.32 8.33 4.71
C GLY A 101 7.26 7.25 4.68
N VAL A 102 7.66 5.99 4.53
CA VAL A 102 6.72 4.87 4.65
C VAL A 102 6.20 4.82 6.08
N ALA A 103 4.88 4.78 6.24
CA ALA A 103 4.23 4.90 7.55
C ALA A 103 4.42 3.66 8.43
N GLU A 104 4.25 2.48 7.84
CA GLU A 104 4.31 1.21 8.56
C GLU A 104 4.72 0.09 7.61
N SER A 105 5.14 -1.05 8.16
CA SER A 105 5.35 -2.26 7.38
C SER A 105 4.73 -3.46 8.08
N LEU A 106 4.16 -4.38 7.31
CA LEU A 106 3.57 -5.60 7.80
C LEU A 106 4.16 -6.76 7.01
N ARG A 107 4.69 -7.75 7.73
CA ARG A 107 5.35 -8.90 7.11
C ARG A 107 4.34 -9.99 6.75
N LYS A 108 4.45 -10.54 5.55
CA LYS A 108 3.68 -11.71 5.11
C LYS A 108 4.37 -12.99 5.63
N PRO A 109 3.63 -14.02 6.04
CA PRO A 109 2.16 -14.04 6.16
C PRO A 109 1.69 -13.26 7.38
N PHE A 110 0.53 -12.65 7.29
CA PHE A 110 -0.06 -11.85 8.38
C PHE A 110 -1.47 -12.36 8.69
N GLU A 111 -1.95 -12.04 9.89
CA GLU A 111 -3.33 -12.31 10.25
C GLU A 111 -4.22 -11.16 9.75
N PRO A 112 -5.44 -11.44 9.26
CA PRO A 112 -6.35 -10.39 8.79
C PRO A 112 -6.57 -9.28 9.82
N GLU A 113 -6.63 -9.61 11.11
CA GLU A 113 -6.80 -8.65 12.19
C GLU A 113 -5.66 -7.65 12.26
N ASP A 114 -4.44 -8.10 11.99
CA ASP A 114 -3.26 -7.23 12.02
C ASP A 114 -3.32 -6.17 10.92
N LEU A 115 -3.73 -6.57 9.72
CA LEU A 115 -3.88 -5.64 8.62
C LEU A 115 -5.04 -4.67 8.84
N CYS A 116 -6.18 -5.17 9.33
CA CYS A 116 -7.32 -4.31 9.67
C CYS A 116 -6.93 -3.25 10.69
N ARG A 117 -6.21 -3.65 11.73
CA ARG A 117 -5.76 -2.75 12.78
C ARG A 117 -4.82 -1.68 12.24
N LEU A 118 -3.92 -2.09 11.37
CA LEU A 118 -2.96 -1.20 10.73
C LEU A 118 -3.66 -0.17 9.84
N ILE A 119 -4.61 -0.60 9.03
CA ILE A 119 -5.40 0.28 8.15
C ILE A 119 -6.14 1.33 8.99
N SER A 120 -6.79 0.90 10.06
CA SER A 120 -7.51 1.81 10.96
C SER A 120 -6.58 2.82 11.60
N LYS A 121 -5.39 2.37 12.01
CA LYS A 121 -4.39 3.22 12.64
C LYS A 121 -3.91 4.32 11.68
N VAL A 122 -3.52 3.94 10.46
CA VAL A 122 -2.93 4.90 9.52
C VAL A 122 -3.96 5.84 8.91
N LEU A 123 -5.21 5.41 8.80
CA LEU A 123 -6.30 6.28 8.30
C LEU A 123 -6.96 7.08 9.42
N GLY A 124 -6.55 6.88 10.67
CA GLY A 124 -7.08 7.62 11.80
C GLY A 124 -8.53 7.28 12.14
N VAL A 125 -8.97 6.09 11.78
CA VAL A 125 -10.35 5.66 12.01
C VAL A 125 -10.45 4.95 13.36
N LYS A 126 -11.43 5.34 14.14
CA LYS A 126 -11.73 4.67 15.41
C LYS A 126 -12.64 3.47 15.15
N GLN A 127 -12.27 2.36 15.73
CA GLN A 127 -13.11 1.17 15.70
C GLN A 127 -14.10 1.17 16.85
#